data_fb4928da4679ace14182e630390ee514
#
_entry.id   fb4928da4679ace14182e630390ee514
#
_cell.length_a   1.000
_cell.length_b   1.000
_cell.length_c   1.000
_cell.angle_alpha   90.00
_cell.angle_beta   90.00
_cell.angle_gamma   90.00
#
_symmetry.space_group_name_H-M   'P 1'
#
loop_
_entity.id
_entity.type
_entity.pdbx_description
1 polymer ?
#
loop_
_entity_poly.entity_id
_entity_poly.type
_entity_poly.pdbx_seq_one_letter_code
_entity_poly.pdbx_strand_id
1 'polypeptide(L)'
;MEEQEPELADDPELVRERRRQLADAYITLLKSPYLDSRWKAAEALGDHGDESAVEPLLAALNDPYVDVQWLAAKSLGKIGDKRAVGPLIALLKNESKWVRTGAAWALGKLGDPRAVEPLIETLNDPKPRVRKDAAWALGRLGDDHAASPLNTLLQDKDDDVRQAVKTALDSLRKRSAR
;
A
#
# COMPACT_ATOMS: atom_id res chain seq x y z
N MET A 1 -4.07 -47.72 -25.44
CA MET A 1 -3.21 -46.51 -25.49
C MET A 1 -4.10 -45.38 -25.06
N GLU A 2 -4.02 -45.03 -23.78
CA GLU A 2 -4.66 -43.80 -23.26
C GLU A 2 -3.81 -42.64 -23.73
N GLU A 3 -4.32 -41.83 -24.63
CA GLU A 3 -3.76 -40.54 -24.96
C GLU A 3 -3.93 -39.67 -23.71
N GLN A 4 -2.85 -39.43 -22.99
CA GLN A 4 -2.80 -38.38 -21.97
C GLN A 4 -2.98 -37.04 -22.68
N GLU A 5 -4.16 -36.43 -22.52
CA GLU A 5 -4.35 -35.03 -22.88
C GLU A 5 -3.31 -34.21 -22.09
N PRO A 6 -2.51 -33.37 -22.77
CA PRO A 6 -1.55 -32.53 -22.06
C PRO A 6 -2.33 -31.64 -21.09
N GLU A 7 -1.86 -31.60 -19.85
CA GLU A 7 -2.38 -30.72 -18.79
C GLU A 7 -2.21 -29.26 -19.23
N LEU A 8 -3.19 -28.75 -19.99
CA LEU A 8 -3.31 -27.34 -20.43
C LEU A 8 -3.33 -26.34 -19.25
N ALA A 9 -3.31 -26.85 -18.02
CA ALA A 9 -3.37 -26.04 -16.81
C ALA A 9 -2.09 -25.24 -16.53
N ASP A 10 -0.92 -25.66 -17.04
CA ASP A 10 0.39 -25.12 -16.69
C ASP A 10 1.10 -24.38 -17.84
N ASP A 11 0.41 -24.12 -18.97
CA ASP A 11 0.98 -23.29 -20.02
C ASP A 11 1.18 -21.85 -19.49
N PRO A 12 2.44 -21.36 -19.38
CA PRO A 12 2.71 -20.03 -18.85
C PRO A 12 2.05 -18.89 -19.63
N GLU A 13 1.84 -19.07 -20.95
CA GLU A 13 1.16 -18.06 -21.77
C GLU A 13 -0.34 -18.03 -21.47
N LEU A 14 -0.97 -19.20 -21.35
CA LEU A 14 -2.38 -19.30 -20.99
C LEU A 14 -2.65 -18.75 -19.57
N VAL A 15 -1.75 -19.01 -18.63
CA VAL A 15 -1.84 -18.47 -17.27
C VAL A 15 -1.72 -16.93 -17.28
N ARG A 16 -0.81 -16.37 -18.07
CA ARG A 16 -0.66 -14.91 -18.23
C ARG A 16 -1.90 -14.28 -18.86
N GLU A 17 -2.43 -14.90 -19.91
CA GLU A 17 -3.62 -14.40 -20.58
C GLU A 17 -4.84 -14.42 -19.66
N ARG A 18 -5.06 -15.49 -18.90
CA ARG A 18 -6.13 -15.57 -17.90
C ARG A 18 -5.99 -14.49 -16.81
N ARG A 19 -4.77 -14.23 -16.33
CA ARG A 19 -4.51 -13.15 -15.36
C ARG A 19 -4.86 -11.79 -15.94
N ARG A 20 -4.48 -11.53 -17.18
CA ARG A 20 -4.78 -10.28 -17.86
C ARG A 20 -6.28 -10.09 -18.04
N GLN A 21 -6.99 -11.10 -18.53
CA GLN A 21 -8.46 -11.04 -18.67
C GLN A 21 -9.16 -10.79 -17.33
N LEU A 22 -8.66 -11.41 -16.26
CA LEU A 22 -9.18 -11.20 -14.91
C LEU A 22 -8.93 -9.76 -14.43
N ALA A 23 -7.73 -9.23 -14.67
CA ALA A 23 -7.40 -7.83 -14.34
C ALA A 23 -8.30 -6.86 -15.10
N ASP A 24 -8.50 -7.06 -16.40
CA ASP A 24 -9.38 -6.23 -17.24
C ASP A 24 -10.84 -6.24 -16.75
N ALA A 25 -11.33 -7.41 -16.31
CA ALA A 25 -12.66 -7.52 -15.70
C ALA A 25 -12.77 -6.70 -14.40
N TYR A 26 -11.77 -6.77 -13.51
CA TYR A 26 -11.76 -5.97 -12.29
C TYR A 26 -11.57 -4.47 -12.57
N ILE A 27 -10.76 -4.09 -13.55
CA ILE A 27 -10.63 -2.69 -14.00
C ILE A 27 -11.99 -2.14 -14.44
N THR A 28 -12.79 -2.95 -15.14
CA THR A 28 -14.15 -2.59 -15.50
C THR A 28 -15.06 -2.42 -14.28
N LEU A 29 -14.95 -3.33 -13.30
CA LEU A 29 -15.74 -3.31 -12.06
C LEU A 29 -15.38 -2.13 -11.14
N LEU A 30 -14.18 -1.54 -11.24
CA LEU A 30 -13.84 -0.29 -10.53
C LEU A 30 -14.74 0.88 -10.94
N LYS A 31 -15.35 0.83 -12.12
CA LYS A 31 -16.28 1.86 -12.64
C LYS A 31 -17.75 1.52 -12.36
N SER A 32 -18.04 0.44 -11.63
CA SER A 32 -19.40 0.02 -11.31
C SER A 32 -20.14 1.08 -10.49
N PRO A 33 -21.45 1.29 -10.70
CA PRO A 33 -22.25 2.13 -9.83
C PRO A 33 -22.39 1.56 -8.41
N TYR A 34 -22.16 0.26 -8.22
CA TYR A 34 -22.31 -0.42 -6.95
C TYR A 34 -21.02 -0.39 -6.14
N LEU A 35 -21.10 0.08 -4.89
CA LEU A 35 -19.98 0.16 -3.96
C LEU A 35 -19.27 -1.19 -3.78
N ASP A 36 -20.02 -2.26 -3.54
CA ASP A 36 -19.49 -3.61 -3.31
C ASP A 36 -18.64 -4.12 -4.49
N SER A 37 -19.03 -3.76 -5.71
CA SER A 37 -18.26 -4.13 -6.90
C SER A 37 -16.95 -3.38 -6.96
N ARG A 38 -16.96 -2.06 -6.65
CA ARG A 38 -15.75 -1.25 -6.71
C ARG A 38 -14.72 -1.64 -5.65
N TRP A 39 -15.16 -1.82 -4.38
CA TRP A 39 -14.17 -2.18 -3.35
C TRP A 39 -13.61 -3.59 -3.54
N LYS A 40 -14.43 -4.58 -3.96
CA LYS A 40 -13.95 -5.93 -4.32
C LYS A 40 -12.98 -5.90 -5.48
N ALA A 41 -13.25 -5.09 -6.49
CA ALA A 41 -12.36 -4.90 -7.63
C ALA A 41 -11.04 -4.27 -7.20
N ALA A 42 -11.08 -3.23 -6.36
CA ALA A 42 -9.86 -2.59 -5.84
C ALA A 42 -8.99 -3.58 -5.06
N GLU A 43 -9.60 -4.42 -4.21
CA GLU A 43 -8.88 -5.46 -3.45
C GLU A 43 -8.27 -6.52 -4.37
N ALA A 44 -9.07 -7.08 -5.29
CA ALA A 44 -8.64 -8.13 -6.21
C ALA A 44 -7.49 -7.66 -7.12
N LEU A 45 -7.52 -6.41 -7.58
CA LEU A 45 -6.41 -5.83 -8.37
C LEU A 45 -5.12 -5.69 -7.57
N GLY A 46 -5.19 -5.57 -6.24
CA GLY A 46 -4.00 -5.60 -5.41
C GLY A 46 -3.37 -6.98 -5.29
N ASP A 47 -4.14 -8.05 -5.47
CA ASP A 47 -3.66 -9.43 -5.34
C ASP A 47 -3.32 -10.06 -6.70
N HIS A 48 -4.00 -9.66 -7.76
CA HIS A 48 -3.91 -10.28 -9.09
C HIS A 48 -3.60 -9.29 -10.21
N GLY A 49 -3.64 -7.98 -9.94
CA GLY A 49 -3.36 -6.94 -10.91
C GLY A 49 -1.89 -6.85 -11.29
N ASP A 50 -1.68 -6.22 -12.42
CA ASP A 50 -0.36 -5.87 -12.94
C ASP A 50 -0.26 -4.35 -13.16
N GLU A 51 0.71 -3.93 -13.95
CA GLU A 51 0.92 -2.53 -14.28
C GLU A 51 -0.31 -1.85 -14.93
N SER A 52 -1.18 -2.61 -15.62
CA SER A 52 -2.40 -2.09 -16.26
C SER A 52 -3.43 -1.57 -15.23
N ALA A 53 -3.39 -2.12 -14.00
CA ALA A 53 -4.27 -1.72 -12.91
C ALA A 53 -3.88 -0.38 -12.24
N VAL A 54 -2.67 0.12 -12.49
CA VAL A 54 -2.14 1.29 -11.78
C VAL A 54 -2.98 2.53 -12.02
N GLU A 55 -3.20 2.93 -13.27
CA GLU A 55 -3.99 4.12 -13.60
C GLU A 55 -5.45 4.02 -13.12
N PRO A 56 -6.17 2.89 -13.33
CA PRO A 56 -7.49 2.68 -12.73
C PRO A 56 -7.53 2.80 -11.20
N LEU A 57 -6.52 2.26 -10.50
CA LEU A 57 -6.44 2.36 -9.04
C LEU A 57 -6.07 3.78 -8.58
N LEU A 58 -5.23 4.51 -9.32
CA LEU A 58 -4.97 5.92 -9.08
C LEU A 58 -6.25 6.76 -9.18
N ALA A 59 -7.10 6.48 -10.16
CA ALA A 59 -8.42 7.12 -10.25
C ALA A 59 -9.32 6.76 -9.05
N ALA A 60 -9.29 5.50 -8.58
CA ALA A 60 -10.07 5.03 -7.45
C ALA A 60 -9.63 5.62 -6.09
N LEU A 61 -8.44 6.26 -6.00
CA LEU A 61 -8.05 7.04 -4.82
C LEU A 61 -9.00 8.22 -4.55
N ASN A 62 -9.74 8.66 -5.55
CA ASN A 62 -10.73 9.74 -5.46
C ASN A 62 -12.18 9.22 -5.40
N ASP A 63 -12.40 7.93 -5.14
CA ASP A 63 -13.74 7.37 -4.99
C ASP A 63 -14.49 8.09 -3.85
N PRO A 64 -15.81 8.33 -3.97
CA PRO A 64 -16.58 8.96 -2.90
C PRO A 64 -16.64 8.15 -1.60
N TYR A 65 -16.27 6.87 -1.63
CA TYR A 65 -16.31 5.98 -0.47
C TYR A 65 -14.91 5.67 0.06
N VAL A 66 -14.71 5.91 1.34
CA VAL A 66 -13.43 5.73 2.06
C VAL A 66 -12.88 4.30 1.91
N ASP A 67 -13.75 3.30 1.90
CA ASP A 67 -13.34 1.89 1.78
C ASP A 67 -12.67 1.61 0.44
N VAL A 68 -13.18 2.20 -0.65
CA VAL A 68 -12.57 2.08 -1.99
C VAL A 68 -11.24 2.83 -2.04
N GLN A 69 -11.18 4.06 -1.53
CA GLN A 69 -9.93 4.84 -1.45
C GLN A 69 -8.85 4.08 -0.69
N TRP A 70 -9.20 3.54 0.47
CA TRP A 70 -8.28 2.77 1.32
C TRP A 70 -7.75 1.51 0.61
N LEU A 71 -8.65 0.73 -0.02
CA LEU A 71 -8.26 -0.47 -0.77
C LEU A 71 -7.42 -0.12 -1.99
N ALA A 72 -7.79 0.92 -2.75
CA ALA A 72 -7.00 1.39 -3.89
C ALA A 72 -5.57 1.76 -3.46
N ALA A 73 -5.43 2.52 -2.36
CA ALA A 73 -4.11 2.86 -1.81
C ALA A 73 -3.30 1.60 -1.45
N LYS A 74 -3.92 0.64 -0.74
CA LYS A 74 -3.25 -0.63 -0.39
C LYS A 74 -2.86 -1.43 -1.62
N SER A 75 -3.72 -1.50 -2.61
CA SER A 75 -3.49 -2.26 -3.84
C SER A 75 -2.34 -1.68 -4.66
N LEU A 76 -2.26 -0.34 -4.76
CA LEU A 76 -1.11 0.33 -5.36
C LEU A 76 0.20 0.01 -4.62
N GLY A 77 0.16 -0.05 -3.29
CA GLY A 77 1.32 -0.49 -2.50
C GLY A 77 1.72 -1.95 -2.73
N LYS A 78 0.76 -2.84 -3.02
CA LYS A 78 1.03 -4.25 -3.37
C LYS A 78 1.62 -4.39 -4.77
N ILE A 79 1.08 -3.67 -5.76
CA ILE A 79 1.57 -3.66 -7.15
C ILE A 79 3.01 -3.13 -7.22
N GLY A 80 3.34 -2.12 -6.42
CA GLY A 80 4.72 -1.66 -6.29
C GLY A 80 5.14 -0.60 -7.31
N ASP A 81 4.22 -0.05 -8.11
CA ASP A 81 4.54 0.95 -9.12
C ASP A 81 4.76 2.34 -8.51
N LYS A 82 5.90 2.94 -8.80
CA LYS A 82 6.32 4.22 -8.23
C LYS A 82 5.51 5.43 -8.72
N ARG A 83 4.69 5.28 -9.76
CA ARG A 83 3.74 6.32 -10.18
C ARG A 83 2.75 6.66 -9.05
N ALA A 84 2.46 5.70 -8.16
CA ALA A 84 1.57 5.90 -7.03
C ALA A 84 2.16 6.76 -5.90
N VAL A 85 3.48 6.98 -5.84
CA VAL A 85 4.13 7.65 -4.70
C VAL A 85 3.58 9.06 -4.46
N GLY A 86 3.55 9.91 -5.49
CA GLY A 86 3.04 11.28 -5.37
C GLY A 86 1.58 11.35 -4.91
N PRO A 87 0.63 10.65 -5.58
CA PRO A 87 -0.76 10.55 -5.13
C PRO A 87 -0.92 10.02 -3.71
N LEU A 88 -0.15 9.01 -3.31
CA LEU A 88 -0.21 8.46 -1.94
C LEU A 88 0.34 9.43 -0.89
N ILE A 89 1.39 10.21 -1.22
CA ILE A 89 1.87 11.28 -0.33
C ILE A 89 0.75 12.30 -0.08
N ALA A 90 0.01 12.71 -1.11
CA ALA A 90 -1.12 13.63 -0.95
C ALA A 90 -2.19 13.05 0.00
N LEU A 91 -2.44 11.74 -0.06
CA LEU A 91 -3.42 11.07 0.81
C LEU A 91 -3.01 10.97 2.28
N LEU A 92 -1.75 11.22 2.66
CA LEU A 92 -1.35 11.33 4.06
C LEU A 92 -2.06 12.49 4.80
N LYS A 93 -2.62 13.45 4.05
CA LYS A 93 -3.38 14.60 4.57
C LYS A 93 -4.91 14.44 4.39
N ASN A 94 -5.39 13.25 3.99
CA ASN A 94 -6.82 12.99 3.81
C ASN A 94 -7.59 13.12 5.14
N GLU A 95 -8.84 13.54 5.09
CA GLU A 95 -9.69 13.68 6.27
C GLU A 95 -9.90 12.34 7.00
N SER A 96 -10.08 11.26 6.25
CA SER A 96 -10.27 9.92 6.80
C SER A 96 -8.97 9.32 7.32
N LYS A 97 -8.96 8.94 8.60
CA LYS A 97 -7.84 8.20 9.21
C LYS A 97 -7.53 6.88 8.47
N TRP A 98 -8.54 6.25 7.90
CA TRP A 98 -8.38 4.98 7.20
C TRP A 98 -7.60 5.17 5.90
N VAL A 99 -7.91 6.24 5.15
CA VAL A 99 -7.18 6.58 3.92
C VAL A 99 -5.73 6.95 4.25
N ARG A 100 -5.50 7.79 5.29
CA ARG A 100 -4.14 8.12 5.75
C ARG A 100 -3.34 6.88 6.15
N THR A 101 -3.97 5.94 6.88
CA THR A 101 -3.37 4.64 7.26
C THR A 101 -2.99 3.82 6.03
N GLY A 102 -3.91 3.70 5.05
CA GLY A 102 -3.65 3.00 3.80
C GLY A 102 -2.50 3.60 3.00
N ALA A 103 -2.46 4.93 2.91
CA ALA A 103 -1.40 5.68 2.24
C ALA A 103 -0.03 5.46 2.91
N ALA A 104 0.05 5.58 4.24
CA ALA A 104 1.30 5.35 4.97
C ALA A 104 1.82 3.92 4.77
N TRP A 105 0.94 2.93 4.87
CA TRP A 105 1.28 1.54 4.63
C TRP A 105 1.78 1.31 3.19
N ALA A 106 1.07 1.85 2.20
CA ALA A 106 1.43 1.70 0.78
C ALA A 106 2.79 2.33 0.47
N LEU A 107 3.07 3.52 1.00
CA LEU A 107 4.36 4.20 0.85
C LEU A 107 5.51 3.38 1.45
N GLY A 108 5.30 2.76 2.62
CA GLY A 108 6.26 1.83 3.21
C GLY A 108 6.49 0.58 2.34
N LYS A 109 5.48 0.10 1.62
CA LYS A 109 5.61 -1.02 0.67
C LYS A 109 6.37 -0.63 -0.59
N LEU A 110 6.12 0.57 -1.13
CA LEU A 110 6.78 1.11 -2.31
C LEU A 110 8.26 1.38 -2.11
N GLY A 111 8.68 1.73 -0.89
CA GLY A 111 10.08 1.91 -0.54
C GLY A 111 10.75 3.09 -1.25
N ASP A 112 9.99 4.11 -1.65
CA ASP A 112 10.53 5.27 -2.36
C ASP A 112 10.96 6.36 -1.37
N PRO A 113 12.21 6.87 -1.45
CA PRO A 113 12.74 7.85 -0.50
C PRO A 113 11.97 9.18 -0.47
N ARG A 114 11.24 9.54 -1.51
CA ARG A 114 10.39 10.75 -1.52
C ARG A 114 9.30 10.73 -0.45
N ALA A 115 8.99 9.55 0.11
CA ALA A 115 8.00 9.40 1.17
C ALA A 115 8.54 9.68 2.57
N VAL A 116 9.85 9.80 2.77
CA VAL A 116 10.48 9.91 4.10
C VAL A 116 9.97 11.13 4.85
N GLU A 117 10.15 12.33 4.33
CA GLU A 117 9.73 13.56 4.99
C GLU A 117 8.20 13.64 5.23
N PRO A 118 7.33 13.31 4.23
CA PRO A 118 5.89 13.25 4.47
C PRO A 118 5.48 12.25 5.56
N LEU A 119 6.18 11.11 5.67
CA LEU A 119 5.91 10.14 6.73
C LEU A 119 6.41 10.61 8.09
N ILE A 120 7.52 11.36 8.16
CA ILE A 120 7.99 12.01 9.40
C ILE A 120 6.92 13.00 9.89
N GLU A 121 6.36 13.84 9.01
CA GLU A 121 5.23 14.71 9.38
C GLU A 121 4.04 13.90 9.93
N THR A 122 3.76 12.75 9.33
CA THR A 122 2.65 11.86 9.71
C THR A 122 2.83 11.21 11.09
N LEU A 123 4.05 11.18 11.65
CA LEU A 123 4.28 10.74 13.03
C LEU A 123 3.54 11.62 14.07
N ASN A 124 3.10 12.81 13.69
CA ASN A 124 2.32 13.71 14.55
C ASN A 124 0.79 13.56 14.37
N ASP A 125 0.33 12.54 13.63
CA ASP A 125 -1.11 12.33 13.38
C ASP A 125 -1.89 12.16 14.70
N PRO A 126 -3.08 12.77 14.83
CA PRO A 126 -3.90 12.63 16.03
C PRO A 126 -4.36 11.19 16.30
N LYS A 127 -4.38 10.32 15.28
CA LYS A 127 -4.82 8.94 15.39
C LYS A 127 -3.62 8.00 15.55
N PRO A 128 -3.56 7.22 16.63
CA PRO A 128 -2.41 6.32 16.90
C PRO A 128 -2.19 5.30 15.78
N ARG A 129 -3.24 4.80 15.17
CA ARG A 129 -3.12 3.87 14.03
C ARG A 129 -2.31 4.46 12.88
N VAL A 130 -2.51 5.75 12.56
CA VAL A 130 -1.78 6.43 11.49
C VAL A 130 -0.32 6.61 11.87
N ARG A 131 -0.03 7.05 13.12
CA ARG A 131 1.35 7.17 13.63
C ARG A 131 2.09 5.83 13.61
N LYS A 132 1.40 4.75 14.01
CA LYS A 132 1.93 3.38 13.95
C LYS A 132 2.37 2.98 12.54
N ASP A 133 1.48 3.17 11.55
CA ASP A 133 1.77 2.78 10.18
C ASP A 133 2.84 3.68 9.53
N ALA A 134 2.91 4.97 9.91
CA ALA A 134 3.99 5.86 9.51
C ALA A 134 5.35 5.41 10.09
N ALA A 135 5.40 5.05 11.37
CA ALA A 135 6.62 4.53 12.00
C ALA A 135 7.08 3.22 11.34
N TRP A 136 6.15 2.30 11.06
CA TRP A 136 6.45 1.08 10.33
C TRP A 136 7.01 1.37 8.93
N ALA A 137 6.40 2.30 8.20
CA ALA A 137 6.84 2.68 6.86
C ALA A 137 8.26 3.27 6.87
N LEU A 138 8.57 4.16 7.82
CA LEU A 138 9.90 4.75 7.98
C LEU A 138 10.97 3.69 8.29
N GLY A 139 10.65 2.71 9.15
CA GLY A 139 11.55 1.58 9.41
C GLY A 139 11.82 0.72 8.18
N ARG A 140 10.86 0.63 7.26
CA ARG A 140 11.04 -0.07 5.98
C ARG A 140 11.85 0.74 4.97
N LEU A 141 11.63 2.04 4.88
CA LEU A 141 12.41 2.95 4.01
C LEU A 141 13.88 2.94 4.39
N GLY A 142 14.18 2.90 5.67
CA GLY A 142 15.54 2.73 6.16
C GLY A 142 16.40 3.99 6.06
N ASP A 143 15.79 5.17 6.05
CA ASP A 143 16.47 6.45 6.04
C ASP A 143 16.78 6.90 7.48
N ASP A 144 18.06 7.19 7.74
CA ASP A 144 18.54 7.56 9.09
C ASP A 144 17.98 8.90 9.58
N HIS A 145 17.52 9.79 8.68
CA HIS A 145 16.82 11.03 9.07
C HIS A 145 15.56 10.77 9.90
N ALA A 146 14.93 9.61 9.74
CA ALA A 146 13.78 9.22 10.53
C ALA A 146 14.11 8.86 11.99
N ALA A 147 15.38 8.59 12.33
CA ALA A 147 15.75 8.10 13.65
C ALA A 147 15.41 9.09 14.77
N SER A 148 15.73 10.37 14.61
CA SER A 148 15.44 11.40 15.61
C SER A 148 13.93 11.63 15.81
N PRO A 149 13.11 11.82 14.75
CA PRO A 149 11.66 11.87 14.89
C PRO A 149 11.03 10.63 15.53
N LEU A 150 11.48 9.43 15.15
CA LEU A 150 11.00 8.18 15.75
C LEU A 150 11.31 8.10 17.25
N ASN A 151 12.50 8.53 17.69
CA ASN A 151 12.85 8.52 19.11
C ASN A 151 11.88 9.33 19.99
N THR A 152 11.28 10.41 19.47
CA THR A 152 10.30 11.21 20.23
C THR A 152 9.04 10.39 20.55
N LEU A 153 8.69 9.40 19.73
CA LEU A 153 7.51 8.55 19.89
C LEU A 153 7.77 7.29 20.75
N LEU A 154 8.97 7.10 21.30
CA LEU A 154 9.23 6.05 22.30
C LEU A 154 8.39 6.23 23.56
N GLN A 155 7.90 7.44 23.83
CA GLN A 155 7.01 7.80 24.93
C GLN A 155 5.57 8.08 24.47
N ASP A 156 5.17 7.62 23.26
CA ASP A 156 3.80 7.74 22.79
C ASP A 156 2.84 7.08 23.78
N LYS A 157 1.67 7.69 23.98
CA LYS A 157 0.63 7.17 24.87
C LYS A 157 0.06 5.82 24.44
N ASP A 158 0.17 5.47 23.17
CA ASP A 158 -0.34 4.23 22.59
C ASP A 158 0.76 3.16 22.52
N ASP A 159 0.47 1.99 23.08
CA ASP A 159 1.43 0.87 23.17
C ASP A 159 1.85 0.34 21.81
N ASP A 160 0.92 0.26 20.88
CA ASP A 160 1.17 -0.22 19.51
C ASP A 160 2.10 0.72 18.75
N VAL A 161 1.95 2.05 18.98
CA VAL A 161 2.85 3.05 18.40
C VAL A 161 4.25 2.88 18.97
N ARG A 162 4.41 2.78 20.32
CA ARG A 162 5.71 2.57 20.93
C ARG A 162 6.40 1.31 20.41
N GLN A 163 5.65 0.23 20.22
CA GLN A 163 6.19 -1.03 19.70
C GLN A 163 6.63 -0.90 18.22
N ALA A 164 5.83 -0.26 17.38
CA ALA A 164 6.18 0.00 15.98
C ALA A 164 7.43 0.86 15.86
N VAL A 165 7.56 1.89 16.70
CA VAL A 165 8.73 2.78 16.77
C VAL A 165 9.99 2.00 17.15
N LYS A 166 9.94 1.15 18.19
CA LYS A 166 11.09 0.30 18.59
C LYS A 166 11.54 -0.57 17.42
N THR A 167 10.59 -1.23 16.75
CA THR A 167 10.88 -2.08 15.57
C THR A 167 11.49 -1.29 14.43
N ALA A 168 11.00 -0.08 14.16
CA ALA A 168 11.53 0.81 13.13
C ALA A 168 12.97 1.23 13.44
N LEU A 169 13.25 1.69 14.67
CA LEU A 169 14.58 2.08 15.10
C LEU A 169 15.58 0.90 15.04
N ASP A 170 15.16 -0.30 15.43
CA ASP A 170 16.00 -1.50 15.31
C ASP A 170 16.31 -1.82 13.84
N SER A 171 15.37 -1.60 12.94
CA SER A 171 15.56 -1.79 11.49
C SER A 171 16.59 -0.80 10.93
N LEU A 172 16.52 0.48 11.33
CA LEU A 172 17.48 1.50 10.95
C LEU A 172 18.89 1.14 11.45
N ARG A 173 19.05 0.83 12.73
CA ARG A 173 20.35 0.45 13.31
C ARG A 173 21.01 -0.74 12.60
N LYS A 174 20.24 -1.76 12.24
CA LYS A 174 20.74 -2.93 11.51
C LYS A 174 21.22 -2.62 10.10
N ARG A 175 20.68 -1.58 9.47
CA ARG A 175 21.11 -1.13 8.13
C ARG A 175 22.35 -0.27 8.19
N SER A 176 22.44 0.66 9.14
CA SER A 176 23.61 1.52 9.34
C SER A 176 24.87 0.75 9.80
N ALA A 177 24.70 -0.49 10.31
CA ALA A 177 25.79 -1.37 10.73
C ALA A 177 26.34 -2.28 9.60
N ARG A 178 25.83 -2.16 8.37
CA ARG A 178 26.27 -2.94 7.20
C ARG A 178 27.07 -2.11 6.24
#